data_9ed79ba5217ad5fc571a159c857ece85
#
_entry.id   9ed79ba5217ad5fc571a159c857ece85
#
_cell.length_a   1.000
_cell.length_b   1.000
_cell.length_c   1.000
_cell.angle_alpha   90.00
_cell.angle_beta   90.00
_cell.angle_gamma   90.00
#
_symmetry.space_group_name_H-M   'P 1'
#
loop_
_entity.id
_entity.type
_entity.pdbx_description
1 polymer ?
#
loop_
_entity_poly.entity_id
_entity_poly.type
_entity_poly.pdbx_seq_one_letter_code
_entity_poly.pdbx_strand_id
1 'polypeptide(L)'
;MENKLYLAILHSLGISHKKFHFIFKDNLFKNNKNYKEFYEKLNFEILNNYWFKDEEISNILKRKKELKISFIKQKLEERKVEIIICDEDNFPVKLKNISSSPYLIYIRWKISSWPKIAVVWSRNITSYWKRVIENIIPDISRYFTIISGGAYWVDTHSHLETLKLKNKTIAVIWTSISEDYPTGNKKMYDEIVENNWAIISIFAIGIPWNAYNFPIRNEIVAGLSSWIVIVEAREKSGSLITAKLALDLWKDLFAVPWEIFKSNSTWCNNLIKAWEAKLINSSIDILEEYNFSTTKKEAKKIEKPEFSDELEEKIYNALLLEWFTADELVKKFNLDISTISFKLSMLEINWIIKKTLWWKFEVK
;
A
#
# COMPACT_ATOMS: atom_id res chain seq x y z
N MET A 1 -16.23 -6.04 -25.04
CA MET A 1 -16.69 -5.97 -23.63
C MET A 1 -17.07 -7.35 -23.10
N GLU A 2 -17.89 -8.13 -23.80
CA GLU A 2 -18.33 -9.47 -23.36
C GLU A 2 -17.16 -10.43 -23.09
N ASN A 3 -16.16 -10.46 -23.95
CA ASN A 3 -15.01 -11.36 -23.81
C ASN A 3 -14.20 -11.11 -22.51
N LYS A 4 -13.99 -9.84 -22.12
CA LYS A 4 -13.34 -9.50 -20.85
C LYS A 4 -14.20 -9.86 -19.62
N LEU A 5 -15.51 -9.84 -19.75
CA LEU A 5 -16.43 -10.33 -18.72
C LEU A 5 -16.20 -11.82 -18.45
N TYR A 6 -16.14 -12.63 -19.53
CA TYR A 6 -15.85 -14.07 -19.36
C TYR A 6 -14.47 -14.35 -18.82
N LEU A 7 -13.48 -13.51 -19.09
CA LEU A 7 -12.18 -13.60 -18.44
C LEU A 7 -12.26 -13.38 -16.92
N ALA A 8 -13.04 -12.37 -16.47
CA ALA A 8 -13.28 -12.16 -15.04
C ALA A 8 -14.06 -13.32 -14.41
N ILE A 9 -15.03 -13.90 -15.12
CA ILE A 9 -15.79 -15.08 -14.66
C ILE A 9 -14.84 -16.27 -14.47
N LEU A 10 -13.98 -16.55 -15.45
CA LEU A 10 -12.98 -17.61 -15.37
C LEU A 10 -12.01 -17.40 -14.18
N HIS A 11 -11.57 -16.17 -13.99
CA HIS A 11 -10.74 -15.82 -12.85
C HIS A 11 -11.47 -16.05 -11.51
N SER A 12 -12.76 -15.78 -11.47
CA SER A 12 -13.62 -15.97 -10.30
C SER A 12 -13.94 -17.45 -9.99
N LEU A 13 -13.48 -18.40 -10.82
CA LEU A 13 -13.57 -19.83 -10.52
C LEU A 13 -12.54 -20.31 -9.48
N GLY A 14 -11.63 -19.45 -9.05
CA GLY A 14 -10.63 -19.79 -8.02
C GLY A 14 -9.34 -20.39 -8.58
N ILE A 15 -9.09 -20.22 -9.87
CA ILE A 15 -7.82 -20.60 -10.50
C ILE A 15 -6.72 -19.66 -9.95
N SER A 16 -5.64 -20.22 -9.42
CA SER A 16 -4.53 -19.42 -8.90
C SER A 16 -3.94 -18.54 -10.01
N HIS A 17 -3.48 -17.33 -9.65
CA HIS A 17 -2.97 -16.37 -10.65
C HIS A 17 -1.81 -16.93 -11.49
N LYS A 18 -0.95 -17.78 -10.94
CA LYS A 18 0.13 -18.47 -11.68
C LYS A 18 -0.42 -19.42 -12.73
N LYS A 19 -1.36 -20.29 -12.33
CA LYS A 19 -2.02 -21.21 -13.28
C LYS A 19 -2.84 -20.47 -14.29
N PHE A 20 -3.53 -19.41 -13.87
CA PHE A 20 -4.31 -18.54 -14.75
C PHE A 20 -3.41 -17.88 -15.81
N HIS A 21 -2.28 -17.34 -15.40
CA HIS A 21 -1.28 -16.78 -16.32
C HIS A 21 -0.76 -17.83 -17.30
N PHE A 22 -0.42 -19.02 -16.81
CA PHE A 22 0.05 -20.13 -17.64
C PHE A 22 -0.96 -20.56 -18.70
N ILE A 23 -2.24 -20.74 -18.32
CA ILE A 23 -3.30 -21.17 -19.26
C ILE A 23 -3.48 -20.16 -20.40
N PHE A 24 -3.51 -18.87 -20.08
CA PHE A 24 -3.92 -17.85 -21.04
C PHE A 24 -2.75 -17.14 -21.74
N LYS A 25 -1.52 -17.21 -21.22
CA LYS A 25 -0.33 -16.67 -21.88
C LYS A 25 0.39 -17.71 -22.74
N ASP A 26 0.47 -18.95 -22.27
CA ASP A 26 1.22 -20.02 -22.93
C ASP A 26 0.35 -20.83 -23.91
N ASN A 27 0.61 -20.62 -25.18
CA ASN A 27 0.43 -21.48 -26.34
C ASN A 27 -0.97 -21.91 -26.84
N LEU A 28 -1.96 -22.26 -26.07
CA LEU A 28 -3.22 -22.78 -26.61
C LEU A 28 -4.23 -21.68 -26.96
N PHE A 29 -4.10 -20.51 -26.40
CA PHE A 29 -5.01 -19.37 -26.60
C PHE A 29 -4.45 -18.24 -27.45
N LYS A 30 -3.21 -18.30 -27.92
CA LYS A 30 -2.58 -17.20 -28.68
C LYS A 30 -3.37 -16.76 -29.91
N ASN A 31 -4.03 -17.68 -30.58
CA ASN A 31 -4.68 -17.42 -31.90
C ASN A 31 -6.19 -17.16 -31.81
N ASN A 32 -6.86 -17.50 -30.73
CA ASN A 32 -8.29 -17.27 -30.60
C ASN A 32 -8.70 -17.06 -29.14
N LYS A 33 -8.55 -15.81 -28.65
CA LYS A 33 -8.85 -15.44 -27.25
C LYS A 33 -10.37 -15.37 -27.00
N ASN A 34 -11.11 -16.45 -27.31
CA ASN A 34 -12.51 -16.55 -26.98
C ASN A 34 -12.74 -17.14 -25.59
N TYR A 35 -12.68 -16.27 -24.57
CA TYR A 35 -12.85 -16.68 -23.17
C TYR A 35 -14.25 -17.23 -22.87
N LYS A 36 -15.29 -16.81 -23.65
CA LYS A 36 -16.65 -17.34 -23.55
C LYS A 36 -16.68 -18.80 -23.94
N GLU A 37 -16.14 -19.13 -25.10
CA GLU A 37 -16.09 -20.49 -25.61
C GLU A 37 -15.28 -21.40 -24.66
N PHE A 38 -14.14 -20.89 -24.12
CA PHE A 38 -13.37 -21.64 -23.13
C PHE A 38 -14.17 -21.90 -21.86
N TYR A 39 -14.90 -20.91 -21.34
CA TYR A 39 -15.75 -21.07 -20.18
C TYR A 39 -16.85 -22.12 -20.42
N GLU A 40 -17.51 -22.07 -21.60
CA GLU A 40 -18.55 -23.01 -21.94
C GLU A 40 -18.04 -24.46 -22.03
N LYS A 41 -16.91 -24.67 -22.69
CA LYS A 41 -16.27 -25.97 -22.88
C LYS A 41 -15.51 -26.48 -21.65
N LEU A 42 -15.27 -25.64 -20.64
CA LEU A 42 -14.47 -25.99 -19.46
C LEU A 42 -15.07 -27.19 -18.73
N ASN A 43 -14.31 -28.29 -18.70
CA ASN A 43 -14.67 -29.57 -18.10
C ASN A 43 -13.46 -30.19 -17.38
N PHE A 44 -13.63 -31.42 -16.86
CA PHE A 44 -12.57 -32.14 -16.15
C PHE A 44 -11.35 -32.39 -17.04
N GLU A 45 -11.55 -32.85 -18.26
CA GLU A 45 -10.47 -33.22 -19.19
C GLU A 45 -9.60 -32.01 -19.56
N ILE A 46 -10.23 -30.87 -19.85
CA ILE A 46 -9.50 -29.62 -20.15
C ILE A 46 -8.63 -29.22 -18.96
N LEU A 47 -9.19 -29.21 -17.73
CA LEU A 47 -8.45 -28.82 -16.55
C LEU A 47 -7.31 -29.81 -16.22
N ASN A 48 -7.53 -31.11 -16.42
CA ASN A 48 -6.52 -32.14 -16.23
C ASN A 48 -5.33 -31.95 -17.19
N ASN A 49 -5.57 -31.55 -18.43
CA ASN A 49 -4.52 -31.22 -19.40
C ASN A 49 -3.63 -30.04 -18.99
N TYR A 50 -4.11 -29.18 -18.05
CA TYR A 50 -3.36 -28.08 -17.46
C TYR A 50 -2.78 -28.44 -16.07
N TRP A 51 -2.64 -29.71 -15.75
CA TRP A 51 -2.03 -30.23 -14.52
C TRP A 51 -2.70 -29.73 -13.24
N PHE A 52 -4.01 -29.59 -13.25
CA PHE A 52 -4.76 -29.38 -12.03
C PHE A 52 -4.92 -30.72 -11.29
N LYS A 53 -4.84 -30.68 -9.96
CA LYS A 53 -5.17 -31.83 -9.12
C LYS A 53 -6.68 -32.07 -9.12
N ASP A 54 -7.13 -33.30 -8.94
CA ASP A 54 -8.56 -33.67 -8.95
C ASP A 54 -9.40 -32.86 -7.97
N GLU A 55 -8.85 -32.54 -6.79
CA GLU A 55 -9.50 -31.68 -5.81
C GLU A 55 -9.69 -30.25 -6.33
N GLU A 56 -8.66 -29.69 -6.97
CA GLU A 56 -8.75 -28.35 -7.58
C GLU A 56 -9.78 -28.33 -8.71
N ILE A 57 -9.79 -29.37 -9.56
CA ILE A 57 -10.75 -29.53 -10.67
C ILE A 57 -12.18 -29.58 -10.12
N SER A 58 -12.40 -30.42 -9.10
CA SER A 58 -13.71 -30.56 -8.46
C SER A 58 -14.21 -29.21 -7.91
N ASN A 59 -13.33 -28.46 -7.23
CA ASN A 59 -13.64 -27.13 -6.67
C ASN A 59 -13.97 -26.12 -7.78
N ILE A 60 -13.19 -26.08 -8.86
CA ILE A 60 -13.42 -25.18 -10.02
C ILE A 60 -14.76 -25.50 -10.68
N LEU A 61 -15.05 -26.77 -10.95
CA LEU A 61 -16.29 -27.17 -11.61
C LEU A 61 -17.52 -26.99 -10.72
N LYS A 62 -17.41 -27.23 -9.41
CA LYS A 62 -18.45 -26.88 -8.44
C LYS A 62 -18.75 -25.40 -8.49
N ARG A 63 -17.71 -24.58 -8.41
CA ARG A 63 -17.84 -23.12 -8.44
C ARG A 63 -18.40 -22.62 -9.77
N LYS A 64 -18.04 -23.26 -10.90
CA LYS A 64 -18.64 -22.95 -12.22
C LYS A 64 -20.17 -23.11 -12.21
N LYS A 65 -20.70 -24.11 -11.50
CA LYS A 65 -22.14 -24.36 -11.37
C LYS A 65 -22.84 -23.35 -10.46
N GLU A 66 -22.16 -22.91 -9.40
CA GLU A 66 -22.72 -22.03 -8.37
C GLU A 66 -22.60 -20.54 -8.73
N LEU A 67 -21.60 -20.16 -9.54
CA LEU A 67 -21.28 -18.77 -9.87
C LEU A 67 -22.35 -18.15 -10.75
N LYS A 68 -22.98 -17.08 -10.28
CA LYS A 68 -23.91 -16.28 -11.08
C LYS A 68 -23.14 -15.27 -11.92
N ILE A 69 -23.18 -15.41 -13.24
CA ILE A 69 -22.53 -14.48 -14.20
C ILE A 69 -23.01 -13.04 -13.98
N SER A 70 -24.32 -12.86 -13.67
CA SER A 70 -24.90 -11.56 -13.37
C SER A 70 -24.25 -10.88 -12.18
N PHE A 71 -23.82 -11.63 -11.15
CA PHE A 71 -23.12 -11.09 -9.98
C PHE A 71 -21.79 -10.45 -10.36
N ILE A 72 -20.97 -11.16 -11.16
CA ILE A 72 -19.66 -10.62 -11.61
C ILE A 72 -19.88 -9.38 -12.48
N LYS A 73 -20.82 -9.44 -13.41
CA LYS A 73 -21.17 -8.31 -14.29
C LYS A 73 -21.59 -7.10 -13.46
N GLN A 74 -22.51 -7.29 -12.52
CA GLN A 74 -23.00 -6.22 -11.62
C GLN A 74 -21.85 -5.58 -10.85
N LYS A 75 -20.93 -6.39 -10.27
CA LYS A 75 -19.78 -5.87 -9.50
C LYS A 75 -18.81 -5.05 -10.36
N LEU A 76 -18.57 -5.46 -11.59
CA LEU A 76 -17.74 -4.69 -12.53
C LEU A 76 -18.38 -3.36 -12.91
N GLU A 77 -19.70 -3.37 -13.18
CA GLU A 77 -20.44 -2.17 -13.58
C GLU A 77 -20.60 -1.17 -12.42
N GLU A 78 -21.03 -1.63 -11.23
CA GLU A 78 -21.22 -0.80 -10.04
C GLU A 78 -19.94 -0.01 -9.66
N ARG A 79 -18.79 -0.65 -9.80
CA ARG A 79 -17.50 -0.08 -9.45
C ARG A 79 -16.76 0.56 -10.63
N LYS A 80 -17.36 0.55 -11.83
CA LYS A 80 -16.74 1.04 -13.07
C LYS A 80 -15.36 0.43 -13.30
N VAL A 81 -15.26 -0.90 -13.12
CA VAL A 81 -14.00 -1.63 -13.22
C VAL A 81 -13.66 -1.90 -14.66
N GLU A 82 -12.45 -1.53 -15.07
CA GLU A 82 -11.82 -1.96 -16.31
C GLU A 82 -10.93 -3.18 -16.04
N ILE A 83 -10.87 -4.11 -16.98
CA ILE A 83 -9.94 -5.24 -16.96
C ILE A 83 -8.88 -4.97 -18.02
N ILE A 84 -7.61 -5.00 -17.61
CA ILE A 84 -6.46 -4.84 -18.50
C ILE A 84 -5.70 -6.15 -18.53
N ILE A 85 -5.40 -6.65 -19.72
CA ILE A 85 -4.73 -7.93 -19.95
C ILE A 85 -3.26 -7.68 -20.28
N CYS A 86 -2.37 -8.59 -19.90
CA CYS A 86 -0.92 -8.43 -20.04
C CYS A 86 -0.44 -8.19 -21.48
N ASP A 87 -1.25 -8.54 -22.48
CA ASP A 87 -0.93 -8.33 -23.89
C ASP A 87 -1.42 -6.98 -24.44
N GLU A 88 -2.17 -6.22 -23.65
CA GLU A 88 -2.65 -4.90 -24.07
C GLU A 88 -1.59 -3.82 -23.86
N ASP A 89 -1.60 -2.79 -24.71
CA ASP A 89 -0.63 -1.70 -24.70
C ASP A 89 -0.71 -0.85 -23.41
N ASN A 90 -1.91 -0.75 -22.82
CA ASN A 90 -2.15 -0.04 -21.57
C ASN A 90 -1.79 -0.86 -20.31
N PHE A 91 -1.35 -2.12 -20.47
CA PHE A 91 -0.88 -2.91 -19.34
C PHE A 91 0.48 -2.40 -18.85
N PRO A 92 0.69 -2.19 -17.55
CA PRO A 92 1.95 -1.68 -17.01
C PRO A 92 3.14 -2.59 -17.34
N VAL A 93 4.02 -2.13 -18.22
CA VAL A 93 5.17 -2.91 -18.69
C VAL A 93 6.03 -3.44 -17.54
N LYS A 94 6.19 -2.66 -16.48
CA LYS A 94 6.94 -3.07 -15.28
C LYS A 94 6.36 -4.30 -14.59
N LEU A 95 5.06 -4.56 -14.70
CA LEU A 95 4.45 -5.76 -14.13
C LEU A 95 4.72 -7.02 -14.95
N LYS A 96 5.13 -6.88 -16.23
CA LYS A 96 5.51 -8.04 -17.05
C LYS A 96 6.81 -8.69 -16.58
N ASN A 97 7.63 -7.94 -15.85
CA ASN A 97 8.99 -8.34 -15.46
C ASN A 97 9.08 -8.92 -14.03
N ILE A 98 7.97 -8.95 -13.29
CA ILE A 98 7.96 -9.55 -11.94
C ILE A 98 7.71 -11.06 -12.01
N SER A 99 8.21 -11.81 -11.01
CA SER A 99 8.08 -13.27 -10.98
C SER A 99 6.62 -13.76 -10.93
N SER A 100 5.74 -13.00 -10.30
CA SER A 100 4.30 -13.25 -10.24
C SER A 100 3.49 -12.33 -11.16
N SER A 101 4.03 -12.06 -12.37
CA SER A 101 3.33 -11.25 -13.36
C SER A 101 1.88 -11.70 -13.56
N PRO A 102 0.89 -10.84 -13.27
CA PRO A 102 -0.51 -11.20 -13.44
C PRO A 102 -0.90 -11.21 -14.91
N TYR A 103 -1.75 -12.16 -15.31
CA TYR A 103 -2.30 -12.17 -16.66
C TYR A 103 -3.27 -10.99 -16.89
N LEU A 104 -4.00 -10.61 -15.85
CA LEU A 104 -4.93 -9.48 -15.87
C LEU A 104 -4.83 -8.67 -14.58
N ILE A 105 -5.18 -7.41 -14.67
CA ILE A 105 -5.43 -6.53 -13.55
C ILE A 105 -6.83 -5.94 -13.63
N TYR A 106 -7.46 -5.78 -12.48
CA TYR A 106 -8.68 -5.00 -12.32
C TYR A 106 -8.31 -3.59 -11.89
N ILE A 107 -8.88 -2.61 -12.53
CA ILE A 107 -8.60 -1.21 -12.25
C ILE A 107 -9.87 -0.37 -12.18
N ARG A 108 -9.92 0.48 -11.18
CA ARG A 108 -10.86 1.61 -11.13
C ARG A 108 -10.07 2.85 -11.53
N TRP A 109 -10.50 3.53 -12.60
CA TRP A 109 -9.84 4.68 -13.21
C TRP A 109 -8.53 4.33 -13.96
N LYS A 110 -7.66 5.31 -14.21
CA LYS A 110 -6.48 5.15 -15.07
C LYS A 110 -5.16 5.21 -14.30
N ILE A 111 -4.21 4.41 -14.73
CA ILE A 111 -2.85 4.44 -14.19
C ILE A 111 -2.13 5.66 -14.74
N SER A 112 -1.58 6.47 -13.84
CA SER A 112 -0.76 7.63 -14.23
C SER A 112 0.47 7.19 -15.02
N SER A 113 0.84 7.95 -16.06
CA SER A 113 2.10 7.78 -16.80
C SER A 113 3.33 8.31 -16.03
N TRP A 114 3.12 9.12 -14.98
CA TRP A 114 4.20 9.70 -14.19
C TRP A 114 5.07 8.65 -13.51
N PRO A 115 6.33 8.98 -13.21
CA PRO A 115 7.20 8.16 -12.38
C PRO A 115 6.50 7.80 -11.06
N LYS A 116 6.74 6.60 -10.56
CA LYS A 116 6.00 6.05 -9.42
C LYS A 116 6.95 5.70 -8.29
N ILE A 117 6.62 6.16 -7.08
CA ILE A 117 7.35 5.85 -5.86
C ILE A 117 6.44 5.12 -4.88
N ALA A 118 6.87 3.96 -4.40
CA ALA A 118 6.13 3.24 -3.37
C ALA A 118 6.53 3.73 -1.99
N VAL A 119 5.54 3.78 -1.09
CA VAL A 119 5.76 4.02 0.34
C VAL A 119 5.32 2.78 1.08
N VAL A 120 6.26 2.13 1.76
CA VAL A 120 6.03 0.84 2.44
C VAL A 120 6.49 0.87 3.89
N TRP A 121 5.93 -0.02 4.71
CA TRP A 121 6.14 -0.01 6.15
C TRP A 121 5.81 -1.36 6.80
N SER A 122 6.14 -1.50 8.09
CA SER A 122 5.78 -2.66 8.90
C SER A 122 4.50 -2.43 9.71
N ARG A 123 3.82 -3.50 10.11
CA ARG A 123 2.49 -3.42 10.76
C ARG A 123 2.49 -2.80 12.17
N ASN A 124 3.62 -2.76 12.85
CA ASN A 124 3.73 -2.15 14.17
C ASN A 124 4.36 -0.76 14.05
N ILE A 125 3.54 0.25 14.25
CA ILE A 125 3.88 1.65 14.02
C ILE A 125 4.07 2.41 15.32
N THR A 126 4.86 3.48 15.21
CA THR A 126 5.04 4.50 16.24
C THR A 126 4.46 5.83 15.75
N SER A 127 4.38 6.85 16.60
CA SER A 127 3.98 8.21 16.17
C SER A 127 4.97 8.85 15.20
N TYR A 128 6.20 8.33 15.13
CA TYR A 128 7.26 8.84 14.26
C TYR A 128 6.91 8.76 12.78
N TRP A 129 6.35 7.64 12.31
CA TRP A 129 6.00 7.45 10.89
C TRP A 129 5.07 8.54 10.36
N LYS A 130 4.13 9.00 11.20
CA LYS A 130 3.17 10.02 10.79
C LYS A 130 3.87 11.31 10.40
N ARG A 131 4.80 11.78 11.27
CA ARG A 131 5.63 12.96 10.99
C ARG A 131 6.49 12.78 9.75
N VAL A 132 7.03 11.58 9.54
CA VAL A 132 7.81 11.26 8.34
C VAL A 132 6.93 11.40 7.10
N ILE A 133 5.74 10.81 7.09
CA ILE A 133 4.80 10.89 5.96
C ILE A 133 4.36 12.34 5.70
N GLU A 134 3.97 13.08 6.75
CA GLU A 134 3.54 14.48 6.64
C GLU A 134 4.67 15.40 6.15
N ASN A 135 5.93 15.01 6.34
CA ASN A 135 7.09 15.79 5.90
C ASN A 135 7.53 15.43 4.47
N ILE A 136 7.54 14.14 4.11
CA ILE A 136 8.11 13.67 2.84
C ILE A 136 7.07 13.66 1.72
N ILE A 137 5.86 13.15 1.97
CA ILE A 137 4.85 12.94 0.92
C ILE A 137 4.43 14.24 0.21
N PRO A 138 4.17 15.37 0.89
CA PRO A 138 3.77 16.60 0.22
C PRO A 138 4.71 17.05 -0.89
N ASP A 139 6.00 16.89 -0.69
CA ASP A 139 6.99 17.33 -1.67
C ASP A 139 7.18 16.30 -2.80
N ILE A 140 7.40 15.03 -2.46
CA ILE A 140 7.64 13.99 -3.48
C ILE A 140 6.42 13.75 -4.36
N SER A 141 5.20 13.92 -3.84
CA SER A 141 3.95 13.72 -4.60
C SER A 141 3.76 14.73 -5.73
N ARG A 142 4.50 15.85 -5.73
CA ARG A 142 4.50 16.83 -6.83
C ARG A 142 5.22 16.30 -8.07
N TYR A 143 6.13 15.36 -7.89
CA TYR A 143 6.98 14.83 -8.96
C TYR A 143 6.69 13.36 -9.27
N PHE A 144 6.15 12.63 -8.30
CA PHE A 144 5.89 11.20 -8.39
C PHE A 144 4.42 10.88 -8.15
N THR A 145 3.96 9.80 -8.77
CA THR A 145 2.73 9.14 -8.35
C THR A 145 3.05 8.29 -7.13
N ILE A 146 2.36 8.55 -6.01
CA ILE A 146 2.53 7.77 -4.78
C ILE A 146 1.81 6.44 -4.92
N ILE A 147 2.51 5.32 -4.69
CA ILE A 147 1.91 3.99 -4.65
C ILE A 147 1.97 3.47 -3.23
N SER A 148 0.86 2.93 -2.75
CA SER A 148 0.84 2.17 -1.50
C SER A 148 -0.25 1.11 -1.51
N GLY A 149 -0.37 0.36 -0.42
CA GLY A 149 -1.17 -0.84 -0.40
C GLY A 149 -2.61 -0.68 0.09
N GLY A 150 -2.99 0.46 0.58
CA GLY A 150 -4.33 0.70 1.13
C GLY A 150 -4.59 0.03 2.48
N ALA A 151 -3.58 -0.43 3.22
CA ALA A 151 -3.73 -0.85 4.60
C ALA A 151 -3.92 0.36 5.52
N TYR A 152 -4.34 0.11 6.79
CA TYR A 152 -4.40 1.18 7.78
C TYR A 152 -3.01 1.82 8.00
N TRP A 153 -3.01 3.04 8.55
CA TRP A 153 -1.84 3.79 9.00
C TRP A 153 -1.02 4.40 7.85
N VAL A 154 0.20 3.95 7.60
CA VAL A 154 1.12 4.56 6.63
C VAL A 154 0.53 4.59 5.22
N ASP A 155 -0.04 3.46 4.74
CA ASP A 155 -0.63 3.41 3.40
C ASP A 155 -1.75 4.46 3.28
N THR A 156 -2.69 4.43 4.24
CA THR A 156 -3.81 5.38 4.29
C THR A 156 -3.33 6.82 4.36
N HIS A 157 -2.36 7.13 5.25
CA HIS A 157 -1.85 8.50 5.40
C HIS A 157 -1.08 8.97 4.17
N SER A 158 -0.31 8.09 3.53
CA SER A 158 0.38 8.42 2.28
C SER A 158 -0.60 8.83 1.19
N HIS A 159 -1.72 8.11 1.06
CA HIS A 159 -2.78 8.47 0.13
C HIS A 159 -3.45 9.80 0.51
N LEU A 160 -3.82 9.97 1.78
CA LEU A 160 -4.50 11.17 2.26
C LEU A 160 -3.64 12.43 2.13
N GLU A 161 -2.34 12.36 2.48
CA GLU A 161 -1.43 13.51 2.30
C GLU A 161 -1.27 13.87 0.81
N THR A 162 -1.26 12.86 -0.06
CA THR A 162 -1.22 13.09 -1.51
C THR A 162 -2.52 13.74 -2.02
N LEU A 163 -3.68 13.26 -1.55
CA LEU A 163 -5.00 13.75 -1.95
C LEU A 163 -5.28 15.18 -1.47
N LYS A 164 -4.80 15.58 -0.27
CA LYS A 164 -4.88 16.96 0.22
C LYS A 164 -4.32 17.98 -0.79
N LEU A 165 -3.31 17.57 -1.55
CA LEU A 165 -2.66 18.39 -2.58
C LEU A 165 -3.21 18.13 -3.99
N LYS A 166 -4.24 17.28 -4.13
CA LYS A 166 -4.77 16.81 -5.41
C LYS A 166 -3.72 16.17 -6.32
N ASN A 167 -2.65 15.62 -5.72
CA ASN A 167 -1.58 14.95 -6.43
C ASN A 167 -1.93 13.48 -6.70
N LYS A 168 -1.12 12.82 -7.53
CA LYS A 168 -1.39 11.49 -8.08
C LYS A 168 -1.07 10.39 -7.08
N THR A 169 -2.04 9.49 -6.88
CA THR A 169 -1.85 8.29 -6.04
C THR A 169 -2.48 7.05 -6.66
N ILE A 170 -1.93 5.89 -6.33
CA ILE A 170 -2.43 4.57 -6.76
C ILE A 170 -2.50 3.66 -5.55
N ALA A 171 -3.69 3.17 -5.22
CA ALA A 171 -3.86 2.15 -4.20
C ALA A 171 -3.85 0.76 -4.84
N VAL A 172 -2.93 -0.10 -4.39
CA VAL A 172 -2.91 -1.52 -4.80
C VAL A 172 -3.49 -2.34 -3.65
N ILE A 173 -4.71 -2.82 -3.81
CA ILE A 173 -5.42 -3.51 -2.73
C ILE A 173 -5.17 -5.02 -2.77
N TRP A 174 -5.28 -5.69 -1.62
CA TRP A 174 -5.04 -7.13 -1.43
C TRP A 174 -6.33 -7.97 -1.36
N THR A 175 -7.45 -7.31 -1.64
CA THR A 175 -8.78 -7.92 -1.78
C THR A 175 -9.26 -7.80 -3.22
N SER A 176 -10.41 -8.39 -3.51
CA SER A 176 -11.09 -8.13 -4.77
C SER A 176 -11.37 -6.64 -4.96
N ILE A 177 -11.31 -6.17 -6.19
CA ILE A 177 -11.62 -4.79 -6.58
C ILE A 177 -13.07 -4.36 -6.22
N SER A 178 -13.94 -5.34 -6.00
CA SER A 178 -15.33 -5.12 -5.60
C SER A 178 -15.51 -4.87 -4.10
N GLU A 179 -14.45 -4.98 -3.31
CA GLU A 179 -14.47 -4.87 -1.86
C GLU A 179 -13.68 -3.64 -1.39
N ASP A 180 -14.28 -2.84 -0.50
CA ASP A 180 -13.58 -1.77 0.18
C ASP A 180 -13.01 -2.32 1.51
N TYR A 181 -11.80 -2.85 1.46
CA TYR A 181 -11.14 -3.37 2.66
C TYR A 181 -9.74 -2.75 2.85
N PRO A 182 -9.37 -2.30 4.04
CA PRO A 182 -10.20 -2.24 5.27
C PRO A 182 -11.41 -1.32 5.11
N THR A 183 -12.54 -1.68 5.73
CA THR A 183 -13.81 -0.94 5.58
C THR A 183 -13.72 0.52 6.00
N GLY A 184 -12.87 0.83 7.00
CA GLY A 184 -12.61 2.20 7.43
C GLY A 184 -11.93 3.07 6.36
N ASN A 185 -11.33 2.48 5.33
CA ASN A 185 -10.68 3.20 4.24
C ASN A 185 -11.61 3.46 3.04
N LYS A 186 -12.89 3.09 3.13
CA LYS A 186 -13.85 3.30 2.04
C LYS A 186 -13.86 4.73 1.53
N LYS A 187 -13.94 5.72 2.44
CA LYS A 187 -13.94 7.14 2.08
C LYS A 187 -12.67 7.54 1.30
N MET A 188 -11.51 7.06 1.72
CA MET A 188 -10.25 7.30 1.01
C MET A 188 -10.25 6.67 -0.40
N TYR A 189 -10.78 5.45 -0.56
CA TYR A 189 -10.90 4.82 -1.88
C TYR A 189 -11.85 5.59 -2.80
N ASP A 190 -12.97 6.07 -2.27
CA ASP A 190 -13.90 6.89 -3.04
C ASP A 190 -13.21 8.20 -3.46
N GLU A 191 -12.50 8.87 -2.57
CA GLU A 191 -11.75 10.10 -2.85
C GLU A 191 -10.61 9.89 -3.87
N ILE A 192 -9.91 8.75 -3.85
CA ILE A 192 -8.92 8.39 -4.88
C ILE A 192 -9.59 8.39 -6.27
N VAL A 193 -10.73 7.72 -6.40
CA VAL A 193 -11.44 7.60 -7.67
C VAL A 193 -12.05 8.93 -8.12
N GLU A 194 -12.64 9.71 -7.21
CA GLU A 194 -13.19 11.04 -7.48
C GLU A 194 -12.13 12.03 -7.97
N ASN A 195 -10.91 11.91 -7.50
CA ASN A 195 -9.77 12.71 -7.97
C ASN A 195 -9.11 12.13 -9.23
N ASN A 196 -9.72 11.14 -9.87
CA ASN A 196 -9.24 10.51 -11.10
C ASN A 196 -7.93 9.72 -10.95
N TRP A 197 -7.72 9.09 -9.77
CA TRP A 197 -6.58 8.21 -9.50
C TRP A 197 -6.99 6.74 -9.42
N ALA A 198 -6.01 5.86 -9.54
CA ALA A 198 -6.30 4.44 -9.72
C ALA A 198 -6.37 3.65 -8.41
N ILE A 199 -7.29 2.69 -8.39
CA ILE A 199 -7.24 1.54 -7.47
C ILE A 199 -7.01 0.30 -8.33
N ILE A 200 -6.06 -0.53 -7.93
CA ILE A 200 -5.65 -1.73 -8.66
C ILE A 200 -5.81 -2.95 -7.77
N SER A 201 -6.36 -4.02 -8.33
CA SER A 201 -6.35 -5.36 -7.73
C SER A 201 -6.01 -6.41 -8.79
N ILE A 202 -5.37 -7.48 -8.34
CA ILE A 202 -5.14 -8.69 -9.15
C ILE A 202 -5.97 -9.86 -8.64
N PHE A 203 -6.87 -9.64 -7.68
CA PHE A 203 -7.63 -10.69 -7.02
C PHE A 203 -9.04 -10.79 -7.61
N ALA A 204 -9.47 -12.04 -7.79
CA ALA A 204 -10.73 -12.36 -8.43
C ALA A 204 -11.95 -11.87 -7.62
N ILE A 205 -13.01 -11.48 -8.34
CA ILE A 205 -14.28 -11.07 -7.73
C ILE A 205 -14.99 -12.30 -7.14
N GLY A 206 -15.49 -12.15 -5.90
CA GLY A 206 -16.22 -13.21 -5.21
C GLY A 206 -15.34 -14.35 -4.68
N ILE A 207 -14.02 -14.21 -4.69
CA ILE A 207 -13.09 -15.08 -3.97
C ILE A 207 -12.75 -14.42 -2.63
N PRO A 208 -12.98 -15.09 -1.50
CA PRO A 208 -12.56 -14.57 -0.20
C PRO A 208 -11.04 -14.34 -0.18
N TRP A 209 -10.65 -13.22 0.42
CA TRP A 209 -9.25 -12.93 0.63
C TRP A 209 -8.65 -13.82 1.72
N ASN A 210 -7.34 -13.99 1.67
CA ASN A 210 -6.57 -14.70 2.69
C ASN A 210 -5.22 -13.99 2.94
N ALA A 211 -4.49 -14.44 3.97
CA ALA A 211 -3.21 -13.82 4.35
C ALA A 211 -2.12 -13.90 3.25
N TYR A 212 -2.21 -14.88 2.35
CA TYR A 212 -1.26 -15.02 1.24
C TYR A 212 -1.41 -13.94 0.17
N ASN A 213 -2.53 -13.21 0.15
CA ASN A 213 -2.74 -12.10 -0.76
C ASN A 213 -1.78 -10.92 -0.47
N PHE A 214 -1.36 -10.74 0.79
CA PHE A 214 -0.46 -9.64 1.16
C PHE A 214 0.90 -9.68 0.47
N PRO A 215 1.66 -10.78 0.51
CA PRO A 215 2.92 -10.90 -0.21
C PRO A 215 2.75 -10.69 -1.72
N ILE A 216 1.73 -11.30 -2.32
CA ILE A 216 1.45 -11.20 -3.76
C ILE A 216 1.15 -9.74 -4.15
N ARG A 217 0.31 -9.05 -3.36
CA ARG A 217 0.02 -7.64 -3.57
C ARG A 217 1.28 -6.77 -3.46
N ASN A 218 2.15 -7.07 -2.51
CA ASN A 218 3.38 -6.32 -2.34
C ASN A 218 4.32 -6.44 -3.55
N GLU A 219 4.34 -7.58 -4.24
CA GLU A 219 5.04 -7.71 -5.52
C GLU A 219 4.50 -6.76 -6.58
N ILE A 220 3.17 -6.55 -6.62
CA ILE A 220 2.56 -5.58 -7.54
C ILE A 220 2.95 -4.15 -7.18
N VAL A 221 2.96 -3.80 -5.89
CA VAL A 221 3.44 -2.49 -5.40
C VAL A 221 4.89 -2.26 -5.82
N ALA A 222 5.77 -3.21 -5.53
CA ALA A 222 7.16 -3.13 -5.95
C ALA A 222 7.28 -3.10 -7.48
N GLY A 223 6.56 -3.97 -8.18
CA GLY A 223 6.59 -4.05 -9.65
C GLY A 223 6.22 -2.74 -10.34
N LEU A 224 5.14 -2.08 -9.91
CA LEU A 224 4.67 -0.81 -10.48
C LEU A 224 5.61 0.36 -10.22
N SER A 225 6.36 0.33 -9.13
CA SER A 225 7.18 1.46 -8.69
C SER A 225 8.52 1.53 -9.42
N SER A 226 9.11 2.71 -9.50
CA SER A 226 10.51 2.90 -9.88
C SER A 226 11.40 2.87 -8.64
N TRP A 227 10.89 3.42 -7.55
CA TRP A 227 11.59 3.63 -6.29
C TRP A 227 10.71 3.26 -5.11
N ILE A 228 11.31 2.91 -3.99
CA ILE A 228 10.60 2.50 -2.79
C ILE A 228 11.17 3.21 -1.57
N VAL A 229 10.30 3.87 -0.82
CA VAL A 229 10.61 4.48 0.48
C VAL A 229 10.14 3.54 1.58
N ILE A 230 11.05 3.17 2.47
CA ILE A 230 10.79 2.34 3.65
C ILE A 230 10.81 3.25 4.87
N VAL A 231 9.65 3.42 5.51
CA VAL A 231 9.49 4.34 6.63
C VAL A 231 9.85 3.67 7.95
N GLU A 232 9.30 2.52 8.23
CA GLU A 232 9.61 1.68 9.39
C GLU A 232 9.54 0.21 9.01
N ALA A 233 10.50 -0.61 9.48
CA ALA A 233 10.47 -2.04 9.25
C ALA A 233 11.17 -2.84 10.36
N ARG A 234 10.54 -3.93 10.78
CA ARG A 234 11.12 -4.94 11.67
C ARG A 234 11.74 -6.09 10.89
N GLU A 235 12.68 -6.83 11.50
CA GLU A 235 13.36 -7.97 10.90
C GLU A 235 12.46 -9.08 10.33
N LYS A 236 11.20 -9.18 10.78
CA LYS A 236 10.25 -10.22 10.31
C LYS A 236 8.93 -9.57 9.85
N SER A 237 9.01 -8.58 8.97
CA SER A 237 7.82 -7.86 8.48
C SER A 237 7.55 -8.10 7.00
N GLY A 238 6.29 -7.90 6.58
CA GLY A 238 5.92 -7.98 5.16
C GLY A 238 6.65 -6.96 4.27
N SER A 239 7.16 -5.87 4.85
CA SER A 239 8.01 -4.89 4.14
C SER A 239 9.37 -5.45 3.71
N LEU A 240 9.88 -6.49 4.41
CA LEU A 240 11.05 -7.27 3.97
C LEU A 240 10.84 -7.89 2.60
N ILE A 241 9.66 -8.45 2.38
CA ILE A 241 9.32 -9.08 1.09
C ILE A 241 9.35 -8.01 -0.01
N THR A 242 8.74 -6.86 0.25
CA THR A 242 8.70 -5.76 -0.73
C THR A 242 10.09 -5.22 -1.05
N ALA A 243 10.93 -5.05 -0.02
CA ALA A 243 12.27 -4.53 -0.25
C ALA A 243 13.19 -5.56 -0.92
N LYS A 244 13.13 -6.84 -0.51
CA LYS A 244 13.87 -7.89 -1.21
C LYS A 244 13.47 -7.98 -2.68
N LEU A 245 12.17 -7.94 -2.96
CA LEU A 245 11.65 -7.88 -4.33
C LEU A 245 12.13 -6.64 -5.09
N ALA A 246 12.26 -5.51 -4.41
CA ALA A 246 12.79 -4.30 -5.02
C ALA A 246 14.26 -4.45 -5.39
N LEU A 247 15.08 -5.03 -4.52
CA LEU A 247 16.48 -5.35 -4.80
C LEU A 247 16.60 -6.35 -5.95
N ASP A 248 15.80 -7.42 -5.94
CA ASP A 248 15.74 -8.42 -7.02
C ASP A 248 15.32 -7.78 -8.37
N LEU A 249 14.56 -6.70 -8.34
CA LEU A 249 14.13 -5.93 -9.51
C LEU A 249 15.05 -4.73 -9.82
N TRP A 250 16.20 -4.63 -9.18
CA TRP A 250 17.19 -3.54 -9.35
C TRP A 250 16.58 -2.15 -9.18
N LYS A 251 15.78 -1.97 -8.12
CA LYS A 251 15.14 -0.70 -7.79
C LYS A 251 15.84 -0.03 -6.63
N ASP A 252 15.97 1.28 -6.72
CA ASP A 252 16.55 2.06 -5.64
C ASP A 252 15.63 2.07 -4.43
N LEU A 253 16.21 1.81 -3.28
CA LEU A 253 15.56 1.85 -1.99
C LEU A 253 16.01 3.07 -1.21
N PHE A 254 15.05 3.74 -0.59
CA PHE A 254 15.27 4.78 0.37
C PHE A 254 14.79 4.31 1.73
N ALA A 255 15.59 4.52 2.77
CA ALA A 255 15.24 4.12 4.12
C ALA A 255 15.36 5.31 5.08
N VAL A 256 14.32 5.48 5.88
CA VAL A 256 14.33 6.48 6.94
C VAL A 256 15.08 5.90 8.14
N PRO A 257 16.18 6.53 8.59
CA PRO A 257 16.92 6.08 9.78
C PRO A 257 16.12 6.36 11.04
N TRP A 258 16.31 5.52 12.04
CA TRP A 258 15.66 5.76 13.32
C TRP A 258 16.51 5.21 14.47
N GLU A 259 16.00 5.38 15.70
CA GLU A 259 16.63 5.04 16.96
C GLU A 259 17.11 3.57 17.01
N ILE A 260 18.42 3.37 17.26
CA ILE A 260 19.08 2.06 17.19
C ILE A 260 18.57 1.04 18.24
N PHE A 261 17.97 1.50 19.33
CA PHE A 261 17.44 0.65 20.40
C PHE A 261 15.97 0.21 20.16
N LYS A 262 15.31 0.69 19.09
CA LYS A 262 13.95 0.32 18.77
C LYS A 262 13.94 -0.81 17.74
N SER A 263 13.20 -1.88 18.03
CA SER A 263 13.08 -3.04 17.11
C SER A 263 12.48 -2.68 15.75
N ASN A 264 11.70 -1.60 15.67
CA ASN A 264 11.08 -1.14 14.42
C ASN A 264 12.05 -0.45 13.46
N SER A 265 13.22 -0.01 13.96
CA SER A 265 14.27 0.65 13.16
C SER A 265 15.32 -0.31 12.64
N THR A 266 15.47 -1.46 13.28
CA THR A 266 16.59 -2.39 13.05
C THR A 266 16.77 -2.70 11.57
N TRP A 267 15.70 -2.94 10.85
CA TRP A 267 15.82 -3.32 9.47
C TRP A 267 16.12 -2.16 8.52
N CYS A 268 15.50 -0.98 8.70
CA CYS A 268 15.86 0.22 7.93
C CYS A 268 17.34 0.56 8.12
N ASN A 269 17.81 0.54 9.36
CA ASN A 269 19.21 0.79 9.68
C ASN A 269 20.15 -0.29 9.11
N ASN A 270 19.71 -1.57 9.07
CA ASN A 270 20.49 -2.65 8.46
C ASN A 270 20.59 -2.51 6.93
N LEU A 271 19.51 -2.13 6.24
CA LEU A 271 19.55 -1.86 4.80
C LEU A 271 20.52 -0.70 4.48
N ILE A 272 20.48 0.36 5.28
CA ILE A 272 21.40 1.49 5.15
C ILE A 272 22.86 1.02 5.38
N LYS A 273 23.07 0.25 6.45
CA LYS A 273 24.41 -0.30 6.78
C LYS A 273 24.94 -1.25 5.70
N ALA A 274 24.08 -2.01 5.06
CA ALA A 274 24.43 -2.94 3.98
C ALA A 274 24.58 -2.26 2.61
N TRP A 275 24.38 -0.94 2.52
CA TRP A 275 24.36 -0.18 1.26
C TRP A 275 23.26 -0.63 0.28
N GLU A 276 22.23 -1.31 0.80
CA GLU A 276 21.07 -1.76 0.04
C GLU A 276 19.99 -0.69 -0.07
N ALA A 277 20.03 0.33 0.81
CA ALA A 277 19.13 1.48 0.76
C ALA A 277 19.89 2.78 1.05
N LYS A 278 19.53 3.84 0.31
CA LYS A 278 20.01 5.19 0.59
C LYS A 278 19.30 5.75 1.81
N LEU A 279 20.06 6.29 2.76
CA LEU A 279 19.51 7.02 3.90
C LEU A 279 18.84 8.31 3.43
N ILE A 280 17.63 8.58 3.92
CA ILE A 280 16.92 9.84 3.71
C ILE A 280 16.49 10.46 5.04
N ASN A 281 16.73 11.76 5.17
CA ASN A 281 16.28 12.59 6.29
C ASN A 281 15.14 13.52 5.88
N SER A 282 14.98 13.75 4.59
CA SER A 282 14.00 14.70 4.02
C SER A 282 13.56 14.26 2.62
N SER A 283 12.53 14.93 2.09
CA SER A 283 12.12 14.79 0.69
C SER A 283 13.21 15.21 -0.30
N ILE A 284 14.08 16.14 0.09
CA ILE A 284 15.18 16.68 -0.75
C ILE A 284 16.12 15.56 -1.13
N ASP A 285 16.47 14.64 -0.21
CA ASP A 285 17.39 13.55 -0.48
C ASP A 285 16.93 12.63 -1.62
N ILE A 286 15.60 12.49 -1.78
CA ILE A 286 14.99 11.75 -2.90
C ILE A 286 15.00 12.59 -4.18
N LEU A 287 14.64 13.87 -4.08
CA LEU A 287 14.51 14.74 -5.25
C LEU A 287 15.86 15.05 -5.90
N GLU A 288 16.89 15.27 -5.09
CA GLU A 288 18.26 15.53 -5.57
C GLU A 288 18.86 14.31 -6.28
N GLU A 289 18.56 13.08 -5.81
CA GLU A 289 19.05 11.85 -6.44
C GLU A 289 18.65 11.75 -7.92
N TYR A 290 17.53 12.34 -8.30
CA TYR A 290 17.01 12.31 -9.67
C TYR A 290 16.98 13.67 -10.34
N ASN A 291 17.80 14.64 -9.87
CA ASN A 291 17.95 15.97 -10.44
C ASN A 291 16.64 16.77 -10.59
N PHE A 292 15.65 16.51 -9.72
CA PHE A 292 14.50 17.38 -9.65
C PHE A 292 14.90 18.69 -9.00
N SER A 293 14.67 19.81 -9.69
CA SER A 293 15.00 21.15 -9.19
C SER A 293 14.20 21.41 -7.90
N THR A 294 14.84 21.28 -6.78
CA THR A 294 14.30 21.77 -5.53
C THR A 294 14.54 23.27 -5.50
N THR A 295 13.52 24.07 -5.77
CA THR A 295 13.53 25.41 -5.19
C THR A 295 13.67 25.19 -3.70
N LYS A 296 14.81 25.54 -3.12
CA LYS A 296 15.03 25.54 -1.68
C LYS A 296 13.93 26.40 -1.04
N LYS A 297 12.77 25.80 -0.80
CA LYS A 297 11.99 26.26 0.35
C LYS A 297 12.88 25.85 1.52
N GLU A 298 13.40 26.85 2.19
CA GLU A 298 14.02 26.70 3.49
C GLU A 298 13.23 25.60 4.20
N ALA A 299 13.92 24.53 4.59
CA ALA A 299 13.31 23.54 5.47
C ALA A 299 12.65 24.39 6.56
N LYS A 300 11.31 24.35 6.64
CA LYS A 300 10.62 24.99 7.75
C LYS A 300 11.35 24.39 8.95
N LYS A 301 12.24 25.17 9.56
CA LYS A 301 12.68 24.88 10.89
C LYS A 301 11.37 24.68 11.62
N ILE A 302 11.15 23.47 12.11
CA ILE A 302 10.08 23.22 13.07
C ILE A 302 10.52 24.09 14.22
N GLU A 303 9.97 25.32 14.28
CA GLU A 303 10.20 26.18 15.42
C GLU A 303 9.71 25.36 16.59
N LYS A 304 10.65 25.03 17.48
CA LYS A 304 10.28 24.38 18.73
C LYS A 304 9.23 25.28 19.38
N PRO A 305 8.06 24.73 19.75
CA PRO A 305 7.10 25.54 20.47
C PRO A 305 7.77 26.12 21.71
N GLU A 306 7.39 27.36 22.06
CA GLU A 306 7.84 27.95 23.33
C GLU A 306 7.14 27.21 24.47
N PHE A 307 7.91 26.72 25.40
CA PHE A 307 7.43 26.04 26.60
C PHE A 307 7.52 26.98 27.82
N SER A 308 6.49 26.90 28.67
CA SER A 308 6.48 27.70 29.90
C SER A 308 7.52 27.24 30.92
N ASP A 309 7.92 25.96 30.89
CA ASP A 309 8.95 25.40 31.72
C ASP A 309 9.58 24.10 31.15
N GLU A 310 10.63 23.62 31.81
CA GLU A 310 11.37 22.43 31.40
C GLU A 310 10.51 21.13 31.42
N LEU A 311 9.48 21.06 32.26
CA LEU A 311 8.61 19.91 32.35
C LEU A 311 7.72 19.80 31.11
N GLU A 312 7.22 20.91 30.60
CA GLU A 312 6.43 20.93 29.33
C GLU A 312 7.30 20.48 28.17
N GLU A 313 8.56 20.91 28.10
CA GLU A 313 9.50 20.44 27.08
C GLU A 313 9.77 18.94 27.20
N LYS A 314 9.95 18.41 28.41
CA LYS A 314 10.14 16.97 28.65
C LYS A 314 8.92 16.14 28.26
N ILE A 315 7.71 16.60 28.60
CA ILE A 315 6.45 15.94 28.20
C ILE A 315 6.32 15.98 26.67
N TYR A 316 6.54 17.11 26.05
CA TYR A 316 6.52 17.27 24.59
C TYR A 316 7.50 16.30 23.91
N ASN A 317 8.75 16.26 24.37
CA ASN A 317 9.76 15.36 23.81
C ASN A 317 9.41 13.87 24.02
N ALA A 318 8.75 13.52 25.12
CA ALA A 318 8.25 12.17 25.32
C ALA A 318 7.11 11.83 24.33
N LEU A 319 6.16 12.75 24.15
CA LEU A 319 5.02 12.59 23.23
C LEU A 319 5.45 12.61 21.74
N LEU A 320 6.60 13.22 21.43
CA LEU A 320 7.20 13.10 20.11
C LEU A 320 7.64 11.68 19.76
N LEU A 321 7.99 10.89 20.76
CA LEU A 321 8.49 9.52 20.58
C LEU A 321 7.36 8.49 20.60
N GLU A 322 6.44 8.64 21.56
CA GLU A 322 5.33 7.69 21.78
C GLU A 322 4.10 8.42 22.31
N TRP A 323 2.92 7.86 22.07
CA TRP A 323 1.67 8.36 22.64
C TRP A 323 1.48 7.82 24.05
N PHE A 324 1.28 8.70 25.00
CA PHE A 324 1.09 8.38 26.40
C PHE A 324 -0.29 8.83 26.90
N THR A 325 -0.83 8.06 27.85
CA THR A 325 -1.91 8.53 28.72
C THR A 325 -1.32 9.39 29.84
N ALA A 326 -2.17 10.15 30.54
CA ALA A 326 -1.72 10.92 31.72
C ALA A 326 -1.08 10.00 32.79
N ASP A 327 -1.65 8.83 33.05
CA ASP A 327 -1.13 7.86 34.03
C ASP A 327 0.24 7.29 33.63
N GLU A 328 0.44 7.05 32.35
CA GLU A 328 1.74 6.59 31.83
C GLU A 328 2.82 7.67 31.98
N LEU A 329 2.47 8.95 31.80
CA LEU A 329 3.37 10.08 32.01
C LEU A 329 3.66 10.29 33.50
N VAL A 330 2.68 10.12 34.38
CA VAL A 330 2.88 10.11 35.85
C VAL A 330 3.95 9.10 36.24
N LYS A 331 3.82 7.87 35.77
CA LYS A 331 4.83 6.81 36.04
C LYS A 331 6.20 7.14 35.46
N LYS A 332 6.20 7.67 34.21
CA LYS A 332 7.44 7.98 33.49
C LYS A 332 8.26 9.10 34.15
N PHE A 333 7.59 10.13 34.61
CA PHE A 333 8.24 11.30 35.23
C PHE A 333 8.26 11.27 36.76
N ASN A 334 7.60 10.29 37.38
CA ASN A 334 7.47 10.13 38.83
C ASN A 334 6.94 11.42 39.51
N LEU A 335 5.87 11.99 38.89
CA LEU A 335 5.19 13.19 39.37
C LEU A 335 3.73 12.87 39.70
N ASP A 336 3.09 13.75 40.47
CA ASP A 336 1.65 13.59 40.77
C ASP A 336 0.77 13.84 39.55
N ILE A 337 -0.44 13.25 39.56
CA ILE A 337 -1.39 13.33 38.45
C ILE A 337 -1.88 14.75 38.21
N SER A 338 -2.00 15.59 39.23
CA SER A 338 -2.46 16.97 39.10
C SER A 338 -1.44 17.81 38.32
N THR A 339 -0.15 17.67 38.62
CA THR A 339 0.94 18.35 37.91
C THR A 339 0.97 17.92 36.43
N ILE A 340 0.92 16.61 36.13
CA ILE A 340 0.92 16.13 34.76
C ILE A 340 -0.33 16.58 34.00
N SER A 341 -1.53 16.46 34.61
CA SER A 341 -2.79 16.88 33.97
C SER A 341 -2.82 18.39 33.70
N PHE A 342 -2.31 19.21 34.61
CA PHE A 342 -2.19 20.64 34.39
C PHE A 342 -1.30 20.96 33.21
N LYS A 343 -0.12 20.35 33.12
CA LYS A 343 0.81 20.56 32.01
C LYS A 343 0.28 20.07 30.66
N LEU A 344 -0.39 18.92 30.65
CA LEU A 344 -1.08 18.43 29.46
C LEU A 344 -2.18 19.39 29.00
N SER A 345 -2.95 19.94 29.93
CA SER A 345 -3.99 20.92 29.61
C SER A 345 -3.39 22.21 29.03
N MET A 346 -2.28 22.71 29.60
CA MET A 346 -1.59 23.90 29.08
C MET A 346 -1.04 23.66 27.66
N LEU A 347 -0.41 22.52 27.43
CA LEU A 347 0.09 22.14 26.10
C LEU A 347 -1.05 21.97 25.09
N GLU A 348 -2.22 21.47 25.53
CA GLU A 348 -3.41 21.33 24.66
C GLU A 348 -4.05 22.70 24.34
N ILE A 349 -4.18 23.60 25.31
CA ILE A 349 -4.67 24.98 25.11
C ILE A 349 -3.77 25.74 24.15
N ASN A 350 -2.45 25.59 24.27
CA ASN A 350 -1.46 26.19 23.38
C ASN A 350 -1.35 25.50 22.02
N TRP A 351 -2.25 24.57 21.70
CA TRP A 351 -2.29 23.83 20.43
C TRP A 351 -1.03 23.01 20.10
N ILE A 352 -0.20 22.73 21.10
CA ILE A 352 1.05 21.96 20.95
C ILE A 352 0.77 20.46 20.89
N ILE A 353 -0.20 19.99 21.69
CA ILE A 353 -0.63 18.59 21.73
C ILE A 353 -2.14 18.47 21.52
N LYS A 354 -2.61 17.27 21.28
CA LYS A 354 -4.05 16.93 21.28
C LYS A 354 -4.31 15.56 21.91
N LYS A 355 -5.50 15.39 22.47
CA LYS A 355 -5.98 14.13 23.00
C LYS A 355 -6.57 13.28 21.89
N THR A 356 -6.23 12.00 21.87
CA THR A 356 -6.77 11.02 20.92
C THR A 356 -8.01 10.32 21.47
N LEU A 357 -8.74 9.57 20.62
CA LEU A 357 -9.90 8.76 21.00
C LEU A 357 -9.62 7.72 22.10
N TRP A 358 -8.35 7.35 22.30
CA TRP A 358 -7.92 6.34 23.30
C TRP A 358 -7.32 6.98 24.56
N TRP A 359 -7.69 8.22 24.90
CA TRP A 359 -7.20 8.96 26.06
C TRP A 359 -5.69 9.17 26.08
N LYS A 360 -5.00 8.92 24.97
CA LYS A 360 -3.58 9.21 24.79
C LYS A 360 -3.38 10.60 24.21
N PHE A 361 -2.25 11.20 24.52
CA PHE A 361 -1.85 12.50 23.98
C PHE A 361 -0.84 12.32 22.86
N GLU A 362 -0.95 13.16 21.83
CA GLU A 362 0.01 13.25 20.72
C GLU A 362 0.33 14.70 20.40
N VAL A 363 1.52 14.93 19.88
CA VAL A 363 1.94 16.26 19.37
C VAL A 363 1.17 16.59 18.11
N LYS A 364 0.76 17.85 17.96
CA LYS A 364 0.05 18.36 16.77
C LYS A 364 0.95 18.64 15.60
#